data_84181b12baf0047c24151df81feefa0d
#
_entry.id   84181b12baf0047c24151df81feefa0d
#
_cell.length_a   1.000
_cell.length_b   1.000
_cell.length_c   1.000
_cell.angle_alpha   90.00
_cell.angle_beta   90.00
_cell.angle_gamma   90.00
#
_symmetry.space_group_name_H-M   'P 1'
#
loop_
_entity.id
_entity.type
_entity.pdbx_description
1 polymer ?
#
loop_
_entity_poly.entity_id
_entity_poly.type
_entity_poly.pdbx_seq_one_letter_code
_entity_poly.pdbx_strand_id
1 'polypeptide(L)'
;MYVNVENVNFAYDKKPILHDISFGMNKGEITGLIGPNGAGKSTMLKLMIKKMKPNNGKIIIGDNDIFSIKRENNPVTFIPDIPVYYEELTVWEHLQFIKALYPENSVTVDSLIREFNLNQHLNKIPSALSKGTLQKLMIALALLRQYDVLLAETYK
;
A
#
# COMPACT_ATOMS: atom_id res chain seq x y z
N MET A 1 -20.78 0.81 2.42
CA MET A 1 -19.36 0.40 2.53
C MET A 1 -18.55 1.27 1.57
N TYR A 2 -17.35 1.67 1.98
CA TYR A 2 -16.47 2.49 1.12
C TYR A 2 -15.60 1.62 0.21
N VAL A 3 -15.11 0.51 0.73
CA VAL A 3 -14.49 -0.57 -0.07
C VAL A 3 -15.46 -1.73 -0.10
N ASN A 4 -15.71 -2.27 -1.28
CA ASN A 4 -16.57 -3.43 -1.46
C ASN A 4 -15.89 -4.44 -2.40
N VAL A 5 -15.61 -5.62 -1.89
CA VAL A 5 -15.09 -6.76 -2.64
C VAL A 5 -16.25 -7.72 -2.87
N GLU A 6 -16.57 -8.02 -4.13
CA GLU A 6 -17.75 -8.77 -4.53
C GLU A 6 -17.37 -9.99 -5.35
N ASN A 7 -17.63 -11.17 -4.80
CA ASN A 7 -17.51 -12.47 -5.47
C ASN A 7 -16.18 -12.66 -6.21
N VAL A 8 -15.07 -12.19 -5.60
CA VAL A 8 -13.75 -12.22 -6.22
C VAL A 8 -13.21 -13.64 -6.26
N ASN A 9 -12.86 -14.06 -7.47
CA ASN A 9 -12.20 -15.32 -7.76
C ASN A 9 -10.87 -15.06 -8.44
N PHE A 10 -9.84 -15.79 -8.04
CA PHE A 10 -8.53 -15.69 -8.66
C PHE A 10 -7.77 -17.02 -8.64
N ALA A 11 -7.11 -17.34 -9.75
CA ALA A 11 -6.23 -18.49 -9.91
C ALA A 11 -4.90 -18.07 -10.53
N TYR A 12 -3.79 -18.65 -10.06
CA TYR A 12 -2.53 -18.64 -10.77
C TYR A 12 -2.54 -19.83 -11.74
N ASP A 13 -2.46 -19.54 -13.04
CA ASP A 13 -2.65 -20.53 -14.11
C ASP A 13 -3.96 -21.29 -13.92
N LYS A 14 -3.91 -22.54 -13.49
CA LYS A 14 -5.08 -23.39 -13.21
C LYS A 14 -5.26 -23.69 -11.72
N LYS A 15 -4.42 -23.11 -10.84
CA LYS A 15 -4.48 -23.32 -9.39
C LYS A 15 -5.30 -22.23 -8.73
N PRO A 16 -6.54 -22.52 -8.29
CA PRO A 16 -7.39 -21.55 -7.62
C PRO A 16 -6.78 -21.13 -6.27
N ILE A 17 -6.85 -19.83 -5.97
CA ILE A 17 -6.33 -19.24 -4.72
C ILE A 17 -7.43 -18.50 -3.96
N LEU A 18 -8.26 -17.75 -4.67
CA LEU A 18 -9.40 -17.06 -4.08
C LEU A 18 -10.69 -17.62 -4.65
N HIS A 19 -11.63 -17.93 -3.78
CA HIS A 19 -12.91 -18.54 -4.12
C HIS A 19 -14.03 -17.71 -3.52
N ASP A 20 -14.78 -17.03 -4.37
CA ASP A 20 -15.99 -16.28 -4.02
C ASP A 20 -15.82 -15.37 -2.80
N ILE A 21 -14.73 -14.63 -2.77
CA ILE A 21 -14.39 -13.76 -1.66
C ILE A 21 -15.21 -12.48 -1.74
N SER A 22 -15.97 -12.22 -0.68
CA SER A 22 -16.77 -11.00 -0.53
C SER A 22 -16.61 -10.42 0.87
N PHE A 23 -16.29 -9.14 0.95
CA PHE A 23 -16.22 -8.36 2.20
C PHE A 23 -16.28 -6.87 1.90
N GLY A 24 -16.56 -6.09 2.93
CA GLY A 24 -16.55 -4.64 2.82
C GLY A 24 -15.92 -3.95 4.02
N MET A 25 -15.48 -2.71 3.81
CA MET A 25 -14.90 -1.85 4.83
C MET A 25 -15.54 -0.46 4.73
N ASN A 26 -15.74 0.19 5.87
CA ASN A 26 -16.23 1.57 5.89
C ASN A 26 -15.06 2.56 5.94
N LYS A 27 -15.35 3.81 5.62
CA LYS A 27 -14.36 4.88 5.72
C LYS A 27 -13.99 5.12 7.20
N GLY A 28 -12.69 5.28 7.47
CA GLY A 28 -12.18 5.48 8.83
C GLY A 28 -12.02 4.20 9.65
N GLU A 29 -12.21 3.02 9.06
CA GLU A 29 -12.00 1.74 9.73
C GLU A 29 -10.60 1.17 9.50
N ILE A 30 -10.10 0.43 10.49
CA ILE A 30 -8.91 -0.41 10.39
C ILE A 30 -9.38 -1.87 10.34
N THR A 31 -9.08 -2.55 9.24
CA THR A 31 -9.49 -3.93 9.01
C THR A 31 -8.28 -4.85 8.93
N GLY A 32 -8.28 -5.94 9.71
CA GLY A 32 -7.25 -6.98 9.66
C GLY A 32 -7.63 -8.14 8.74
N LEU A 33 -6.77 -8.43 7.76
CA LEU A 33 -6.90 -9.62 6.92
C LEU A 33 -6.10 -10.78 7.55
N ILE A 34 -6.80 -11.68 8.24
CA ILE A 34 -6.21 -12.76 9.02
C ILE A 34 -6.48 -14.12 8.35
N GLY A 35 -5.53 -15.03 8.46
CA GLY A 35 -5.65 -16.38 7.93
C GLY A 35 -4.30 -17.09 7.83
N PRO A 36 -4.30 -18.41 7.60
CA PRO A 36 -3.07 -19.20 7.48
C PRO A 36 -2.23 -18.81 6.26
N ASN A 37 -1.00 -19.33 6.19
CA ASN A 37 -0.17 -19.18 5.00
C ASN A 37 -0.82 -19.90 3.82
N GLY A 38 -0.79 -19.24 2.66
CA GLY A 38 -1.46 -19.76 1.46
C GLY A 38 -2.96 -19.44 1.36
N ALA A 39 -3.57 -18.80 2.36
CA ALA A 39 -5.01 -18.42 2.31
C ALA A 39 -5.34 -17.31 1.28
N GLY A 40 -4.36 -16.82 0.52
CA GLY A 40 -4.60 -15.81 -0.51
C GLY A 40 -4.52 -14.34 -0.04
N LYS A 41 -4.10 -14.07 1.21
CA LYS A 41 -4.00 -12.69 1.74
C LYS A 41 -3.19 -11.76 0.84
N SER A 42 -1.94 -12.10 0.57
CA SER A 42 -1.06 -11.30 -0.31
C SER A 42 -1.59 -11.25 -1.76
N THR A 43 -2.33 -12.27 -2.21
CA THR A 43 -3.00 -12.26 -3.50
C THR A 43 -4.11 -11.21 -3.53
N MET A 44 -4.95 -11.15 -2.49
CA MET A 44 -5.99 -10.13 -2.38
C MET A 44 -5.38 -8.72 -2.38
N LEU A 45 -4.31 -8.47 -1.60
CA LEU A 45 -3.62 -7.18 -1.60
C LEU A 45 -3.08 -6.82 -3.00
N LYS A 46 -2.49 -7.79 -3.72
CA LYS A 46 -2.00 -7.59 -5.10
C LYS A 46 -3.13 -7.25 -6.09
N LEU A 47 -4.33 -7.79 -5.91
CA LEU A 47 -5.49 -7.41 -6.70
C LEU A 47 -5.90 -5.97 -6.38
N MET A 48 -5.98 -5.59 -5.10
CA MET A 48 -6.38 -4.24 -4.67
C MET A 48 -5.42 -3.15 -5.16
N ILE A 49 -4.11 -3.43 -5.25
CA ILE A 49 -3.14 -2.49 -5.84
C ILE A 49 -3.03 -2.58 -7.37
N LYS A 50 -3.93 -3.33 -8.02
CA LYS A 50 -3.96 -3.53 -9.48
C LYS A 50 -2.67 -4.15 -10.06
N LYS A 51 -1.91 -4.90 -9.26
CA LYS A 51 -0.76 -5.66 -9.74
C LYS A 51 -1.20 -6.89 -10.54
N MET A 52 -2.39 -7.40 -10.24
CA MET A 52 -3.06 -8.49 -10.94
C MET A 52 -4.55 -8.14 -11.10
N LYS A 53 -5.24 -8.86 -11.96
CA LYS A 53 -6.69 -8.72 -12.20
C LYS A 53 -7.41 -10.01 -11.76
N PRO A 54 -8.58 -9.94 -11.09
CA PRO A 54 -9.35 -11.13 -10.74
C PRO A 54 -9.90 -11.81 -12.00
N ASN A 55 -10.12 -13.13 -11.92
CA ASN A 55 -10.78 -13.86 -12.99
C ASN A 55 -12.28 -13.49 -13.08
N ASN A 56 -12.92 -13.34 -11.92
CA ASN A 56 -14.30 -12.90 -11.77
C ASN A 56 -14.44 -12.04 -10.51
N GLY A 57 -15.57 -11.34 -10.40
CA GLY A 57 -15.89 -10.45 -9.28
C GLY A 57 -15.39 -9.03 -9.52
N LYS A 58 -15.59 -8.18 -8.53
CA LYS A 58 -15.27 -6.75 -8.57
C LYS A 58 -14.63 -6.29 -7.29
N ILE A 59 -13.81 -5.25 -7.37
CA ILE A 59 -13.29 -4.50 -6.24
C ILE A 59 -13.64 -3.03 -6.46
N ILE A 60 -14.53 -2.53 -5.63
CA ILE A 60 -15.09 -1.18 -5.72
C ILE A 60 -14.51 -0.37 -4.56
N ILE A 61 -14.02 0.83 -4.85
CA ILE A 61 -13.57 1.81 -3.85
C ILE A 61 -14.28 3.13 -4.15
N GLY A 62 -15.01 3.63 -3.15
CA GLY A 62 -15.98 4.69 -3.37
C GLY A 62 -17.05 4.22 -4.35
N ASP A 63 -17.19 4.92 -5.47
CA ASP A 63 -18.17 4.60 -6.52
C ASP A 63 -17.56 3.91 -7.74
N ASN A 64 -16.25 3.58 -7.70
CA ASN A 64 -15.53 3.09 -8.87
C ASN A 64 -15.02 1.67 -8.69
N ASP A 65 -15.27 0.82 -9.68
CA ASP A 65 -14.49 -0.41 -9.85
C ASP A 65 -13.04 -0.03 -10.17
N ILE A 66 -12.10 -0.47 -9.32
CA ILE A 66 -10.69 -0.09 -9.46
C ILE A 66 -10.10 -0.53 -10.81
N PHE A 67 -10.66 -1.54 -11.46
CA PHE A 67 -10.19 -2.01 -12.77
C PHE A 67 -10.76 -1.22 -13.94
N SER A 68 -11.76 -0.34 -13.70
CA SER A 68 -12.30 0.58 -14.70
C SER A 68 -11.55 1.91 -14.78
N ILE A 69 -10.78 2.28 -13.74
CA ILE A 69 -10.02 3.53 -13.70
C ILE A 69 -8.56 3.29 -14.12
N LYS A 70 -7.86 4.34 -14.53
CA LYS A 70 -6.44 4.26 -14.87
C LYS A 70 -5.60 3.89 -13.63
N ARG A 71 -4.43 3.27 -13.87
CA ARG A 71 -3.57 2.80 -12.77
C ARG A 71 -3.05 3.95 -11.91
N GLU A 72 -2.70 5.07 -12.50
CA GLU A 72 -2.24 6.28 -11.81
C GLU A 72 -3.30 6.89 -10.88
N ASN A 73 -4.59 6.64 -11.16
CA ASN A 73 -5.71 7.12 -10.36
C ASN A 73 -6.17 6.11 -9.30
N ASN A 74 -5.42 5.03 -9.07
CA ASN A 74 -5.79 4.07 -8.05
C ASN A 74 -5.74 4.72 -6.66
N PRO A 75 -6.85 4.76 -5.90
CA PRO A 75 -6.90 5.40 -4.60
C PRO A 75 -6.24 4.57 -3.48
N VAL A 76 -5.45 3.59 -3.84
CA VAL A 76 -4.79 2.67 -2.89
C VAL A 76 -3.29 2.95 -2.84
N THR A 77 -2.78 3.19 -1.64
CA THR A 77 -1.34 3.11 -1.36
C THR A 77 -1.01 1.80 -0.65
N PHE A 78 0.23 1.33 -0.80
CA PHE A 78 0.64 0.04 -0.28
C PHE A 78 2.02 0.10 0.37
N ILE A 79 2.12 -0.46 1.56
CA ILE A 79 3.36 -0.68 2.28
C ILE A 79 3.66 -2.18 2.17
N PRO A 80 4.63 -2.58 1.34
CA PRO A 80 4.99 -3.99 1.17
C PRO A 80 5.76 -4.52 2.37
N ASP A 81 5.70 -5.84 2.54
CA ASP A 81 6.51 -6.57 3.52
C ASP A 81 8.02 -6.39 3.26
N ILE A 82 8.44 -6.49 2.00
CA ILE A 82 9.81 -6.22 1.59
C ILE A 82 9.90 -4.76 1.13
N PRO A 83 10.71 -3.92 1.83
CA PRO A 83 10.87 -2.52 1.46
C PRO A 83 11.36 -2.34 0.03
N VAL A 84 10.78 -1.37 -0.68
CA VAL A 84 11.19 -0.99 -2.04
C VAL A 84 11.60 0.47 -2.02
N TYR A 85 12.85 0.74 -2.39
CA TYR A 85 13.46 2.07 -2.37
C TYR A 85 14.50 2.21 -3.47
N TYR A 86 14.95 3.43 -3.73
CA TYR A 86 16.07 3.73 -4.59
C TYR A 86 17.36 3.70 -3.76
N GLU A 87 18.33 2.87 -4.15
CA GLU A 87 19.55 2.65 -3.35
C GLU A 87 20.47 3.89 -3.32
N GLU A 88 20.37 4.74 -4.35
CA GLU A 88 21.20 5.93 -4.51
C GLU A 88 20.65 7.17 -3.78
N LEU A 89 19.38 7.16 -3.39
CA LEU A 89 18.75 8.29 -2.72
C LEU A 89 18.88 8.18 -1.21
N THR A 90 19.21 9.29 -0.56
CA THR A 90 19.14 9.44 0.89
C THR A 90 17.69 9.43 1.39
N VAL A 91 17.49 9.28 2.70
CA VAL A 91 16.17 9.42 3.35
C VAL A 91 15.51 10.75 2.98
N TRP A 92 16.26 11.86 3.04
CA TRP A 92 15.77 13.18 2.69
C TRP A 92 15.31 13.24 1.23
N GLU A 93 16.15 12.78 0.31
CA GLU A 93 15.84 12.77 -1.12
C GLU A 93 14.62 11.92 -1.46
N HIS A 94 14.43 10.76 -0.80
CA HIS A 94 13.21 9.96 -0.94
C HIS A 94 11.95 10.74 -0.53
N LEU A 95 12.00 11.38 0.64
CA LEU A 95 10.86 12.15 1.15
C LEU A 95 10.52 13.32 0.20
N GLN A 96 11.53 14.06 -0.25
CA GLN A 96 11.35 15.16 -1.20
C GLN A 96 10.82 14.67 -2.55
N PHE A 97 11.36 13.57 -3.06
CA PHE A 97 10.94 12.98 -4.34
C PHE A 97 9.47 12.59 -4.31
N ILE A 98 9.03 11.86 -3.28
CA ILE A 98 7.61 11.47 -3.17
C ILE A 98 6.72 12.69 -2.95
N LYS A 99 7.13 13.66 -2.12
CA LYS A 99 6.35 14.89 -1.93
C LYS A 99 6.17 15.68 -3.21
N ALA A 100 7.21 15.74 -4.06
CA ALA A 100 7.13 16.42 -5.36
C ALA A 100 6.15 15.74 -6.33
N LEU A 101 5.96 14.42 -6.23
CA LEU A 101 4.96 13.69 -7.03
C LEU A 101 3.51 13.92 -6.55
N TYR A 102 3.33 14.28 -5.28
CA TYR A 102 2.03 14.49 -4.65
C TYR A 102 1.96 15.85 -3.92
N PRO A 103 2.11 16.98 -4.66
CA PRO A 103 2.22 18.31 -4.04
C PRO A 103 0.95 18.69 -3.27
N GLU A 104 -0.22 18.24 -3.72
CA GLU A 104 -1.53 18.57 -3.13
C GLU A 104 -1.81 17.84 -1.80
N ASN A 105 -1.03 16.84 -1.43
CA ASN A 105 -1.17 16.18 -0.15
C ASN A 105 -0.81 17.17 0.98
N SER A 106 -1.70 17.32 1.97
CA SER A 106 -1.50 18.22 3.10
C SER A 106 -0.41 17.78 4.08
N VAL A 107 -0.01 16.52 4.05
CA VAL A 107 1.07 15.96 4.87
C VAL A 107 2.40 16.57 4.43
N THR A 108 3.16 17.12 5.39
CA THR A 108 4.45 17.74 5.13
C THR A 108 5.60 16.78 5.44
N VAL A 109 6.70 16.94 4.72
CA VAL A 109 7.94 16.18 4.98
C VAL A 109 8.44 16.42 6.41
N ASP A 110 8.42 17.67 6.88
CA ASP A 110 8.88 18.04 8.23
C ASP A 110 8.04 17.42 9.34
N SER A 111 6.73 17.27 9.14
CA SER A 111 5.88 16.59 10.12
C SER A 111 6.24 15.12 10.25
N LEU A 112 6.47 14.42 9.14
CA LEU A 112 6.85 13.01 9.14
C LEU A 112 8.26 12.77 9.71
N ILE A 113 9.21 13.66 9.40
CA ILE A 113 10.56 13.59 9.98
C ILE A 113 10.49 13.62 11.51
N ARG A 114 9.68 14.52 12.07
CA ARG A 114 9.48 14.63 13.53
C ARG A 114 8.75 13.42 14.10
N GLU A 115 7.62 13.05 13.49
CA GLU A 115 6.76 11.96 13.97
C GLU A 115 7.48 10.61 14.00
N PHE A 116 8.28 10.32 12.97
CA PHE A 116 9.02 9.06 12.87
C PHE A 116 10.46 9.13 13.41
N ASN A 117 10.89 10.30 13.98
CA ASN A 117 12.25 10.50 14.49
C ASN A 117 13.34 10.21 13.44
N LEU A 118 13.17 10.73 12.22
CA LEU A 118 14.10 10.51 11.12
C LEU A 118 15.25 11.54 11.04
N ASN A 119 15.27 12.56 11.92
CA ASN A 119 16.25 13.67 11.88
C ASN A 119 17.71 13.21 11.75
N GLN A 120 18.10 12.17 12.50
CA GLN A 120 19.49 11.66 12.53
C GLN A 120 19.84 10.79 11.32
N HIS A 121 18.87 10.54 10.44
CA HIS A 121 19.02 9.60 9.34
C HIS A 121 18.88 10.24 7.95
N LEU A 122 18.61 11.55 7.88
CA LEU A 122 18.27 12.25 6.63
C LEU A 122 19.32 12.09 5.52
N ASN A 123 20.60 12.11 5.89
CA ASN A 123 21.72 11.99 4.95
C ASN A 123 22.17 10.54 4.70
N LYS A 124 21.47 9.55 5.27
CA LYS A 124 21.79 8.13 5.08
C LYS A 124 20.99 7.56 3.90
N ILE A 125 21.59 6.63 3.18
CA ILE A 125 20.88 5.78 2.22
C ILE A 125 20.09 4.70 2.97
N PRO A 126 18.97 4.19 2.41
CA PRO A 126 18.12 3.22 3.10
C PRO A 126 18.83 1.94 3.53
N SER A 127 19.77 1.44 2.75
CA SER A 127 20.55 0.24 3.09
C SER A 127 21.44 0.39 4.35
N ALA A 128 21.71 1.63 4.79
CA ALA A 128 22.46 1.92 6.02
C ALA A 128 21.55 2.09 7.26
N LEU A 129 20.23 1.93 7.10
CA LEU A 129 19.26 2.06 8.18
C LEU A 129 19.05 0.72 8.91
N SER A 130 18.69 0.80 10.20
CA SER A 130 18.14 -0.36 10.89
C SER A 130 16.78 -0.77 10.26
N LYS A 131 16.42 -2.04 10.40
CA LYS A 131 15.12 -2.56 9.90
C LYS A 131 13.93 -1.69 10.36
N GLY A 132 13.91 -1.31 11.65
CA GLY A 132 12.84 -0.47 12.20
C GLY A 132 12.84 0.94 11.63
N THR A 133 14.01 1.56 11.40
CA THR A 133 14.11 2.88 10.79
C THR A 133 13.70 2.84 9.32
N LEU A 134 14.11 1.80 8.60
CA LEU A 134 13.71 1.59 7.22
C LEU A 134 12.18 1.43 7.09
N GLN A 135 11.57 0.68 8.00
CA GLN A 135 10.10 0.54 8.04
C GLN A 135 9.40 1.89 8.29
N LYS A 136 9.92 2.71 9.21
CA LYS A 136 9.41 4.08 9.43
C LYS A 136 9.50 4.94 8.17
N LEU A 137 10.60 4.85 7.42
CA LEU A 137 10.74 5.53 6.14
C LEU A 137 9.66 5.05 5.14
N MET A 138 9.44 3.74 5.01
CA MET A 138 8.41 3.20 4.10
C MET A 138 7.01 3.70 4.45
N ILE A 139 6.68 3.77 5.74
CA ILE A 139 5.40 4.32 6.21
C ILE A 139 5.31 5.82 5.85
N ALA A 140 6.35 6.60 6.14
CA ALA A 140 6.39 8.02 5.83
C ALA A 140 6.20 8.28 4.32
N LEU A 141 6.86 7.51 3.45
CA LEU A 141 6.71 7.61 2.01
C LEU A 141 5.28 7.25 1.54
N ALA A 142 4.63 6.28 2.19
CA ALA A 142 3.25 5.94 1.89
C ALA A 142 2.28 7.06 2.28
N LEU A 143 2.49 7.70 3.43
CA LEU A 143 1.65 8.81 3.92
C LEU A 143 1.79 10.09 3.07
N LEU A 144 2.89 10.28 2.36
CA LEU A 144 3.07 11.40 1.42
C LEU A 144 2.28 11.21 0.12
N ARG A 145 1.82 10.01 -0.19
CA ARG A 145 1.01 9.75 -1.38
C ARG A 145 -0.44 10.16 -1.16
N GLN A 146 -1.14 10.47 -2.23
CA GLN A 146 -2.58 10.69 -2.18
C GLN A 146 -3.29 9.33 -2.24
N TYR A 147 -4.13 9.02 -1.25
CA TYR A 147 -4.85 7.76 -1.17
C TYR A 147 -6.14 7.88 -0.33
N ASP A 148 -7.07 6.97 -0.57
CA ASP A 148 -8.26 6.76 0.26
C ASP A 148 -8.15 5.47 1.09
N VAL A 149 -7.35 4.51 0.60
CA VAL A 149 -7.12 3.21 1.25
C VAL A 149 -5.62 2.97 1.38
N LEU A 150 -5.17 2.71 2.61
CA LEU A 150 -3.81 2.29 2.89
C LEU A 150 -3.79 0.80 3.20
N LEU A 151 -3.04 0.05 2.42
CA LEU A 151 -2.79 -1.37 2.66
C LEU A 151 -1.38 -1.54 3.21
N ALA A 152 -1.25 -2.39 4.23
CA ALA A 152 0.06 -2.75 4.77
C ALA A 152 0.16 -4.27 4.88
N GLU A 153 1.25 -4.82 4.39
CA GLU A 153 1.62 -6.21 4.62
C GLU A 153 2.61 -6.26 5.80
N THR A 154 2.28 -7.05 6.83
CA THR A 154 3.10 -7.14 8.03
C THR A 154 3.99 -8.37 7.98
N TYR A 155 5.21 -8.24 8.47
CA TYR A 155 6.11 -9.36 8.70
C TYR A 155 5.49 -10.37 9.68
N LYS A 156 5.67 -11.63 9.36
CA LYS A 156 5.48 -12.73 10.31
C LYS A 156 6.74 -12.95 11.12
#